data_361df99cb9d60879e6bcc334cbe90330
#
_entry.id   361df99cb9d60879e6bcc334cbe90330
#
_cell.length_a   1.000
_cell.length_b   1.000
_cell.length_c   1.000
_cell.angle_alpha   90.00
_cell.angle_beta   90.00
_cell.angle_gamma   90.00
#
_symmetry.space_group_name_H-M   'P 1'
#
loop_
_entity.id
_entity.type
_entity.pdbx_description
1 polymer ?
#
loop_
_entity_poly.entity_id
_entity_poly.type
_entity_poly.pdbx_seq_one_letter_code
_entity_poly.pdbx_strand_id
1 'polypeptide(L)'
;MRTIMVMFDTLTRKYLPNYGNDWVYAPNFKRLQENCTQFSQFCSGSLPCMPARRELHTGKYNFLHRGWGPLEPFDCSSFEILSQNGIYTHLITDHSHYWEDGGATYHNRYSSWEGFRGQEGDRYVARDVQCRIPENSHPLNKQGISVTQHYRNRTRQNTQEQMSSVRTFNAGLEFLKEHKELDDWFVQIEAFDPHEPFYVPRKFRKIYGLPEEETLFWPRYGGLPEEYRNDMELCRKEYAALISMCDESLGKVLDFMDENDMWKDTALIVNTDHGFLLGEHEYLGKNFPPCYDELVHLPFFLHIPGLAEGGECDTLCSTVDIAPTLLDLYGCDVSALKEIDGRSIKAVLEGKEKPKDHVLFGMHGSFTCWSDGRYVYMKAQTSEDQKVYEYTMMPTNIRGFFAEDQLRKAEIVNPGRYSNGIPVMKMPSKTFSIACRFGDQLFDHAADPEEENNLALKTDCSEFNGKLTQALREAGAPEEEYIRLGLG
;
A
#
# COMPACT_ATOMS: atom_id res chain seq x y z
N MET A 1 -3.49 -13.03 -23.35
CA MET A 1 -4.08 -12.41 -22.14
C MET A 1 -3.46 -11.04 -21.92
N ARG A 2 -4.27 -10.03 -21.56
CA ARG A 2 -3.83 -8.68 -21.25
C ARG A 2 -4.24 -8.32 -19.83
N THR A 3 -3.44 -7.54 -19.11
CA THR A 3 -3.79 -7.13 -17.75
C THR A 3 -3.41 -5.68 -17.53
N ILE A 4 -4.36 -4.88 -17.06
CA ILE A 4 -4.16 -3.52 -16.56
C ILE A 4 -4.25 -3.56 -15.04
N MET A 5 -3.27 -3.01 -14.34
CA MET A 5 -3.33 -2.79 -12.91
C MET A 5 -3.22 -1.30 -12.64
N VAL A 6 -4.25 -0.73 -12.03
CA VAL A 6 -4.26 0.66 -11.55
C VAL A 6 -4.08 0.62 -10.05
N MET A 7 -2.94 1.11 -9.58
CA MET A 7 -2.60 1.15 -8.16
C MET A 7 -2.51 2.59 -7.68
N PHE A 8 -3.22 2.89 -6.60
CA PHE A 8 -3.12 4.15 -5.88
C PHE A 8 -2.29 3.96 -4.61
N ASP A 9 -1.64 5.01 -4.13
CA ASP A 9 -1.00 4.99 -2.82
C ASP A 9 -1.90 5.69 -1.79
N THR A 10 -2.08 5.06 -0.63
CA THR A 10 -2.81 5.69 0.49
C THR A 10 -4.31 5.94 0.20
N LEU A 11 -4.98 5.08 -0.56
CA LEU A 11 -6.41 5.21 -0.86
C LEU A 11 -7.27 4.52 0.20
N THR A 12 -7.93 5.31 1.03
CA THR A 12 -8.79 4.80 2.12
C THR A 12 -10.17 4.38 1.60
N ARG A 13 -10.55 3.14 1.87
CA ARG A 13 -11.82 2.51 1.47
C ARG A 13 -13.05 3.33 1.88
N LYS A 14 -13.07 3.84 3.11
CA LYS A 14 -14.18 4.63 3.67
C LYS A 14 -14.47 5.95 2.93
N TYR A 15 -13.60 6.36 2.00
CA TYR A 15 -13.80 7.55 1.14
C TYR A 15 -14.34 7.20 -0.25
N LEU A 16 -14.63 5.93 -0.54
CA LEU A 16 -15.16 5.52 -1.83
C LEU A 16 -16.67 5.23 -1.78
N PRO A 17 -17.44 5.65 -2.80
CA PRO A 17 -18.90 5.41 -2.85
C PRO A 17 -19.25 3.93 -2.89
N ASN A 18 -18.37 3.07 -3.40
CA ASN A 18 -18.49 1.62 -3.42
C ASN A 18 -18.61 1.00 -2.02
N TYR A 19 -18.07 1.67 -1.02
CA TYR A 19 -18.04 1.22 0.38
C TYR A 19 -18.89 2.13 1.30
N GLY A 20 -19.91 2.79 0.72
CA GLY A 20 -20.92 3.52 1.47
C GLY A 20 -20.67 5.01 1.68
N ASN A 21 -19.59 5.58 1.12
CA ASN A 21 -19.37 7.02 1.18
C ASN A 21 -20.34 7.75 0.22
N ASP A 22 -21.07 8.75 0.72
CA ASP A 22 -22.09 9.48 -0.03
C ASP A 22 -21.74 10.95 -0.35
N TRP A 23 -20.59 11.44 0.19
CA TRP A 23 -20.22 12.84 0.04
C TRP A 23 -18.96 13.06 -0.82
N VAL A 24 -18.10 12.05 -0.99
CA VAL A 24 -16.92 12.15 -1.86
C VAL A 24 -17.34 11.98 -3.33
N TYR A 25 -16.97 12.93 -4.16
CA TYR A 25 -17.28 12.89 -5.58
C TYR A 25 -16.28 11.99 -6.32
N ALA A 26 -16.66 10.73 -6.51
CA ALA A 26 -15.85 9.70 -7.16
C ALA A 26 -16.73 8.77 -8.04
N PRO A 27 -17.36 9.31 -9.12
CA PRO A 27 -18.30 8.56 -9.95
C PRO A 27 -17.65 7.42 -10.74
N ASN A 28 -16.35 7.52 -11.10
CA ASN A 28 -15.66 6.49 -11.86
C ASN A 28 -15.24 5.31 -10.98
N PHE A 29 -14.88 5.54 -9.71
CA PHE A 29 -14.75 4.45 -8.75
C PHE A 29 -16.09 3.70 -8.61
N LYS A 30 -17.22 4.42 -8.50
CA LYS A 30 -18.54 3.80 -8.45
C LYS A 30 -18.81 2.95 -9.70
N ARG A 31 -18.44 3.42 -10.88
CA ARG A 31 -18.60 2.72 -12.17
C ARG A 31 -17.86 1.38 -12.23
N LEU A 32 -16.80 1.17 -11.43
CA LEU A 32 -16.11 -0.13 -11.37
C LEU A 32 -17.05 -1.29 -11.05
N GLN A 33 -18.14 -1.06 -10.29
CA GLN A 33 -19.14 -2.09 -9.97
C GLN A 33 -19.86 -2.67 -11.19
N GLU A 34 -19.83 -1.97 -12.34
CA GLU A 34 -20.51 -2.41 -13.55
C GLU A 34 -19.80 -3.60 -14.20
N ASN A 35 -18.47 -3.66 -14.09
CA ASN A 35 -17.65 -4.66 -14.77
C ASN A 35 -16.67 -5.39 -13.85
N CYS A 36 -16.44 -4.91 -12.63
CA CYS A 36 -15.49 -5.49 -11.70
C CYS A 36 -16.19 -6.09 -10.49
N THR A 37 -15.73 -7.24 -10.03
CA THR A 37 -16.08 -7.77 -8.72
C THR A 37 -15.40 -6.94 -7.64
N GLN A 38 -16.21 -6.40 -6.71
CA GLN A 38 -15.75 -5.67 -5.55
C GLN A 38 -15.49 -6.63 -4.39
N PHE A 39 -14.32 -6.55 -3.77
CA PHE A 39 -14.00 -7.37 -2.60
C PHE A 39 -14.31 -6.59 -1.31
N SER A 40 -15.11 -7.20 -0.45
CA SER A 40 -15.49 -6.61 0.85
C SER A 40 -14.51 -6.96 1.97
N GLN A 41 -13.63 -7.95 1.78
CA GLN A 41 -12.69 -8.47 2.76
C GLN A 41 -11.27 -8.55 2.19
N PHE A 42 -10.74 -7.43 1.71
CA PHE A 42 -9.36 -7.35 1.19
C PHE A 42 -8.47 -6.56 2.16
N CYS A 43 -7.43 -7.19 2.67
CA CYS A 43 -6.56 -6.62 3.70
C CYS A 43 -5.15 -6.30 3.17
N SER A 44 -4.50 -5.32 3.77
CA SER A 44 -3.05 -5.13 3.64
C SER A 44 -2.31 -6.32 4.26
N GLY A 45 -1.07 -6.52 3.89
CA GLY A 45 -0.13 -7.39 4.60
C GLY A 45 0.96 -6.56 5.27
N SER A 46 2.03 -6.23 4.55
CA SER A 46 3.16 -5.46 5.07
C SER A 46 2.98 -3.96 4.84
N LEU A 47 3.04 -3.19 5.92
CA LEU A 47 2.94 -1.74 5.93
C LEU A 47 4.32 -1.07 6.05
N PRO A 48 4.47 0.21 5.61
CA PRO A 48 3.61 0.95 4.70
C PRO A 48 4.00 0.74 3.21
N CYS A 49 4.01 1.77 2.39
CA CYS A 49 4.13 1.78 0.93
C CYS A 49 5.13 0.78 0.31
N MET A 50 6.44 0.86 0.64
CA MET A 50 7.45 0.01 -0.01
C MET A 50 7.40 -1.45 0.45
N PRO A 51 7.16 -1.79 1.73
CA PRO A 51 6.88 -3.17 2.14
C PRO A 51 5.67 -3.77 1.43
N ALA A 52 4.58 -3.02 1.23
CA ALA A 52 3.43 -3.47 0.44
C ALA A 52 3.80 -3.76 -1.02
N ARG A 53 4.64 -2.92 -1.63
CA ARG A 53 5.15 -3.16 -2.99
C ARG A 53 6.01 -4.41 -3.07
N ARG A 54 6.79 -4.70 -2.04
CA ARG A 54 7.57 -5.94 -2.01
C ARG A 54 6.66 -7.17 -2.02
N GLU A 55 5.48 -7.10 -1.41
CA GLU A 55 4.47 -8.17 -1.48
C GLU A 55 3.95 -8.40 -2.89
N LEU A 56 3.73 -7.33 -3.68
CA LEU A 56 3.34 -7.45 -5.09
C LEU A 56 4.38 -8.23 -5.92
N HIS A 57 5.65 -8.11 -5.55
CA HIS A 57 6.71 -8.89 -6.20
C HIS A 57 6.73 -10.33 -5.70
N THR A 58 6.66 -10.55 -4.38
CA THR A 58 7.07 -11.81 -3.74
C THR A 58 5.94 -12.70 -3.26
N GLY A 59 4.76 -12.16 -2.98
CA GLY A 59 3.67 -12.88 -2.33
C GLY A 59 3.96 -13.31 -0.90
N LYS A 60 4.86 -12.61 -0.17
CA LYS A 60 5.32 -12.95 1.17
C LYS A 60 5.08 -11.83 2.17
N TYR A 61 4.74 -12.16 3.41
CA TYR A 61 4.70 -11.21 4.53
C TYR A 61 6.12 -10.78 4.92
N ASN A 62 6.63 -9.72 4.30
CA ASN A 62 7.99 -9.30 4.55
C ASN A 62 8.17 -8.47 5.84
N PHE A 63 7.11 -7.91 6.43
CA PHE A 63 7.18 -7.11 7.66
C PHE A 63 7.70 -7.90 8.86
N LEU A 64 7.63 -9.23 8.84
CA LEU A 64 8.17 -10.08 9.90
C LEU A 64 9.71 -10.05 9.98
N HIS A 65 10.36 -9.70 8.87
CA HIS A 65 11.83 -9.78 8.75
C HIS A 65 12.48 -8.48 8.32
N ARG A 66 11.74 -7.63 7.61
CA ARG A 66 12.30 -6.45 6.98
C ARG A 66 11.26 -5.33 6.90
N GLY A 67 11.69 -4.13 7.25
CA GLY A 67 10.86 -2.92 7.12
C GLY A 67 11.02 -2.24 5.76
N TRP A 68 11.39 -0.98 5.80
CA TRP A 68 11.54 -0.05 4.69
C TRP A 68 12.81 -0.34 3.86
N GLY A 69 12.81 -1.46 3.14
CA GLY A 69 13.97 -2.02 2.45
C GLY A 69 13.81 -2.25 0.96
N PRO A 70 14.92 -2.53 0.25
CA PRO A 70 14.91 -2.93 -1.15
C PRO A 70 14.27 -4.30 -1.36
N LEU A 71 14.06 -4.67 -2.63
CA LEU A 71 13.99 -6.08 -3.00
C LEU A 71 15.35 -6.73 -2.75
N GLU A 72 15.32 -7.92 -2.20
CA GLU A 72 16.52 -8.67 -1.85
C GLU A 72 16.97 -9.57 -3.01
N PRO A 73 18.26 -9.91 -3.11
CA PRO A 73 18.77 -10.80 -4.17
C PRO A 73 18.14 -12.20 -4.19
N PHE A 74 17.52 -12.62 -3.10
CA PHE A 74 16.82 -13.91 -3.01
C PHE A 74 15.31 -13.79 -3.29
N ASP A 75 14.76 -12.59 -3.48
CA ASP A 75 13.36 -12.40 -3.81
C ASP A 75 13.07 -12.87 -5.24
N CYS A 76 11.99 -13.63 -5.38
CA CYS A 76 11.45 -13.99 -6.69
C CYS A 76 10.35 -13.00 -7.05
N SER A 77 10.57 -12.20 -8.09
CA SER A 77 9.61 -11.18 -8.51
C SER A 77 8.58 -11.73 -9.49
N SER A 78 7.29 -11.57 -9.18
CA SER A 78 6.20 -11.93 -10.09
C SER A 78 6.36 -11.31 -11.48
N PHE A 79 6.76 -10.03 -11.55
CA PHE A 79 6.94 -9.31 -12.81
C PHE A 79 8.14 -9.81 -13.61
N GLU A 80 9.22 -10.19 -12.95
CA GLU A 80 10.38 -10.80 -13.60
C GLU A 80 10.05 -12.22 -14.10
N ILE A 81 9.28 -13.00 -13.32
CA ILE A 81 8.81 -14.33 -13.73
C ILE A 81 7.89 -14.21 -14.95
N LEU A 82 6.94 -13.25 -14.97
CA LEU A 82 6.11 -12.97 -16.13
C LEU A 82 6.98 -12.68 -17.36
N SER A 83 7.97 -11.78 -17.24
CA SER A 83 8.88 -11.43 -18.33
C SER A 83 9.67 -12.63 -18.85
N GLN A 84 10.15 -13.51 -17.96
CA GLN A 84 10.85 -14.75 -18.32
C GLN A 84 9.94 -15.75 -19.04
N ASN A 85 8.62 -15.67 -18.85
CA ASN A 85 7.62 -16.48 -19.54
C ASN A 85 7.04 -15.81 -20.80
N GLY A 86 7.68 -14.73 -21.29
CA GLY A 86 7.31 -14.08 -22.55
C GLY A 86 6.21 -13.03 -22.42
N ILE A 87 5.78 -12.68 -21.20
CA ILE A 87 4.79 -11.63 -20.95
C ILE A 87 5.53 -10.31 -20.83
N TYR A 88 5.19 -9.34 -21.66
CA TYR A 88 5.79 -8.00 -21.58
C TYR A 88 5.24 -7.24 -20.38
N THR A 89 6.09 -6.89 -19.42
CA THR A 89 5.69 -6.16 -18.21
C THR A 89 6.16 -4.71 -18.27
N HIS A 90 5.25 -3.76 -18.04
CA HIS A 90 5.56 -2.33 -18.07
C HIS A 90 5.04 -1.64 -16.80
N LEU A 91 5.92 -0.87 -16.15
CA LEU A 91 5.58 -0.04 -14.99
C LEU A 91 5.57 1.43 -15.39
N ILE A 92 4.49 2.14 -15.06
CA ILE A 92 4.40 3.59 -15.19
C ILE A 92 4.09 4.14 -13.81
N THR A 93 4.96 5.01 -13.26
CA THR A 93 4.84 5.43 -11.86
C THR A 93 5.33 6.85 -11.61
N ASP A 94 4.76 7.51 -10.62
CA ASP A 94 5.31 8.75 -10.04
C ASP A 94 5.71 8.57 -8.56
N HIS A 95 5.84 7.33 -8.11
CA HIS A 95 6.25 7.02 -6.74
C HIS A 95 7.72 7.33 -6.51
N SER A 96 8.00 8.41 -5.77
CA SER A 96 9.34 8.98 -5.63
C SER A 96 10.38 8.05 -4.97
N HIS A 97 9.92 7.07 -4.17
CA HIS A 97 10.82 6.15 -3.47
C HIS A 97 11.55 5.16 -4.39
N TYR A 98 11.08 4.96 -5.61
CA TYR A 98 11.81 4.18 -6.62
C TYR A 98 13.13 4.82 -7.07
N TRP A 99 13.28 6.13 -6.86
CA TRP A 99 14.50 6.87 -7.20
C TRP A 99 15.51 6.98 -6.04
N GLU A 100 15.15 6.47 -4.87
CA GLU A 100 16.00 6.47 -3.69
C GLU A 100 16.91 5.22 -3.65
N ASP A 101 17.94 5.20 -2.79
CA ASP A 101 19.02 4.20 -2.81
C ASP A 101 18.54 2.74 -2.90
N GLY A 102 17.62 2.32 -2.03
CA GLY A 102 17.09 0.96 -2.04
C GLY A 102 15.93 0.76 -3.02
N GLY A 103 15.26 1.83 -3.44
CA GLY A 103 14.07 1.79 -4.29
C GLY A 103 14.35 1.33 -5.71
N ALA A 104 15.56 1.57 -6.21
CA ALA A 104 15.95 1.20 -7.58
C ALA A 104 15.90 -0.31 -7.86
N THR A 105 15.74 -1.15 -6.86
CA THR A 105 15.63 -2.60 -7.05
C THR A 105 14.27 -3.05 -7.58
N TYR A 106 13.22 -2.24 -7.44
CA TYR A 106 11.84 -2.59 -7.76
C TYR A 106 11.52 -2.46 -9.26
N HIS A 107 11.61 -1.26 -9.81
CA HIS A 107 11.21 -0.99 -11.20
C HIS A 107 12.07 -1.73 -12.23
N ASN A 108 13.30 -2.10 -11.88
CA ASN A 108 14.18 -2.91 -12.74
C ASN A 108 13.74 -4.39 -12.89
N ARG A 109 12.68 -4.82 -12.19
CA ARG A 109 12.10 -6.17 -12.34
C ARG A 109 11.06 -6.25 -13.46
N TYR A 110 10.64 -5.12 -14.01
CA TYR A 110 9.77 -5.06 -15.19
C TYR A 110 10.60 -5.10 -16.47
N SER A 111 9.98 -5.50 -17.60
CA SER A 111 10.62 -5.45 -18.92
C SER A 111 11.01 -4.03 -19.32
N SER A 112 10.18 -3.07 -18.95
CA SER A 112 10.44 -1.63 -19.12
C SER A 112 9.67 -0.81 -18.11
N TRP A 113 10.03 0.47 -17.98
CA TRP A 113 9.34 1.37 -17.05
C TRP A 113 9.46 2.83 -17.47
N GLU A 114 8.48 3.63 -17.06
CA GLU A 114 8.47 5.08 -17.20
C GLU A 114 8.17 5.74 -15.84
N GLY A 115 8.88 6.82 -15.51
CA GLY A 115 8.76 7.47 -14.21
C GLY A 115 8.59 8.98 -14.28
N PHE A 116 7.66 9.53 -13.48
CA PHE A 116 7.38 10.94 -13.37
C PHE A 116 7.78 11.49 -12.00
N ARG A 117 8.53 12.59 -12.02
CA ARG A 117 9.13 13.20 -10.83
C ARG A 117 8.24 14.30 -10.26
N GLY A 118 8.36 14.55 -8.94
CA GLY A 118 7.87 15.74 -8.29
C GLY A 118 6.87 15.56 -7.16
N GLN A 119 6.56 14.33 -6.77
CA GLN A 119 5.73 14.05 -5.61
C GLN A 119 6.44 14.37 -4.30
N GLU A 120 5.72 14.72 -3.26
CA GLU A 120 6.25 15.10 -1.93
C GLU A 120 7.45 16.05 -2.00
N GLY A 121 8.49 15.69 -1.21
CA GLY A 121 9.80 16.35 -1.18
C GLY A 121 10.81 15.76 -2.16
N ASP A 122 10.37 15.10 -3.24
CA ASP A 122 11.26 14.58 -4.28
C ASP A 122 12.26 15.65 -4.76
N ARG A 123 13.54 15.30 -4.84
CA ARG A 123 14.61 16.19 -5.26
C ARG A 123 14.59 16.44 -6.78
N TYR A 124 13.43 16.85 -7.29
CA TYR A 124 13.18 17.03 -8.73
C TYR A 124 13.60 18.41 -9.22
N VAL A 125 13.16 19.48 -8.56
CA VAL A 125 13.47 20.85 -8.97
C VAL A 125 14.69 21.34 -8.18
N ALA A 126 15.63 21.99 -8.88
CA ALA A 126 16.88 22.49 -8.31
C ALA A 126 16.63 23.47 -7.14
N ARG A 127 17.53 23.43 -6.15
CA ARG A 127 17.40 24.16 -4.89
C ARG A 127 17.36 25.69 -5.04
N ASP A 128 17.95 26.23 -6.07
CA ASP A 128 18.04 27.65 -6.39
C ASP A 128 16.76 28.21 -7.03
N VAL A 129 15.84 27.35 -7.49
CA VAL A 129 14.56 27.79 -8.01
C VAL A 129 13.71 28.40 -6.86
N GLN A 130 13.31 29.65 -7.05
CA GLN A 130 12.48 30.34 -6.07
C GLN A 130 11.06 29.78 -6.09
N CYS A 131 10.46 29.63 -4.92
CA CYS A 131 9.08 29.21 -4.77
C CYS A 131 8.40 30.07 -3.68
N ARG A 132 7.09 30.25 -3.78
CA ARG A 132 6.29 30.86 -2.71
C ARG A 132 5.86 29.75 -1.76
N ILE A 133 6.14 29.93 -0.48
CA ILE A 133 5.59 29.11 0.60
C ILE A 133 4.49 29.92 1.26
N PRO A 134 3.25 29.41 1.41
CA PRO A 134 2.18 30.12 2.09
C PRO A 134 2.58 30.50 3.52
N GLU A 135 2.30 31.75 3.93
CA GLU A 135 2.64 32.24 5.26
C GLU A 135 1.73 31.65 6.35
N ASN A 136 0.49 31.33 5.99
CA ASN A 136 -0.56 30.87 6.91
C ASN A 136 -0.75 29.34 6.82
N SER A 137 0.35 28.57 6.95
CA SER A 137 0.26 27.11 7.01
C SER A 137 -0.37 26.65 8.33
N HIS A 138 -1.30 25.71 8.25
CA HIS A 138 -1.93 25.12 9.46
C HIS A 138 -0.86 24.49 10.37
N PRO A 139 -0.95 24.65 11.72
CA PRO A 139 0.05 24.11 12.66
C PRO A 139 0.27 22.61 12.60
N LEU A 140 -0.73 21.84 12.16
CA LEU A 140 -0.62 20.38 11.96
C LEU A 140 0.09 19.99 10.66
N ASN A 141 0.33 20.92 9.74
CA ASN A 141 1.09 20.57 8.54
C ASN A 141 2.54 20.24 8.89
N LYS A 142 3.10 19.29 8.11
CA LYS A 142 4.52 18.98 8.09
C LYS A 142 5.32 20.24 7.79
N GLN A 143 6.52 20.33 8.33
CA GLN A 143 7.41 21.49 8.17
C GLN A 143 8.81 21.04 7.72
N GLY A 144 9.62 21.99 7.29
CA GLY A 144 11.03 21.77 6.99
C GLY A 144 11.36 21.62 5.51
N ILE A 145 12.49 20.95 5.25
CA ILE A 145 13.11 20.90 3.91
C ILE A 145 12.21 20.22 2.88
N SER A 146 11.50 19.16 3.26
CA SER A 146 10.60 18.45 2.35
C SER A 146 9.45 19.32 1.87
N VAL A 147 8.87 20.13 2.77
CA VAL A 147 7.80 21.08 2.42
C VAL A 147 8.30 22.15 1.45
N THR A 148 9.47 22.71 1.72
CA THR A 148 10.10 23.68 0.81
C THR A 148 10.36 23.04 -0.57
N GLN A 149 10.81 21.79 -0.60
CA GLN A 149 11.05 21.09 -1.87
C GLN A 149 9.74 20.80 -2.61
N HIS A 150 8.67 20.46 -1.90
CA HIS A 150 7.34 20.29 -2.49
C HIS A 150 6.91 21.57 -3.23
N TYR A 151 6.98 22.75 -2.58
CA TYR A 151 6.61 24.00 -3.25
C TYR A 151 7.52 24.35 -4.44
N ARG A 152 8.80 23.96 -4.42
CA ARG A 152 9.67 24.06 -5.60
C ARG A 152 9.19 23.15 -6.72
N ASN A 153 8.84 21.91 -6.42
CA ASN A 153 8.33 20.97 -7.42
C ASN A 153 7.07 21.52 -8.08
N ARG A 154 6.17 22.16 -7.31
CA ARG A 154 4.93 22.78 -7.81
C ARG A 154 5.18 23.92 -8.82
N THR A 155 6.34 24.55 -8.83
CA THR A 155 6.67 25.53 -9.90
C THR A 155 6.69 24.93 -11.30
N ARG A 156 6.79 23.61 -11.42
CA ARG A 156 6.72 22.83 -12.68
C ARG A 156 5.46 21.99 -12.83
N GLN A 157 4.50 22.15 -11.93
CA GLN A 157 3.24 21.42 -11.89
C GLN A 157 2.08 22.40 -11.65
N ASN A 158 2.04 23.44 -12.51
CA ASN A 158 1.09 24.54 -12.39
C ASN A 158 -0.28 24.25 -12.99
N THR A 159 -0.37 23.24 -13.85
CA THR A 159 -1.63 22.79 -14.48
C THR A 159 -1.86 21.33 -14.15
N GLN A 160 -3.10 20.87 -14.31
CA GLN A 160 -3.44 19.48 -14.07
C GLN A 160 -2.61 18.52 -14.94
N GLU A 161 -2.41 18.85 -16.20
CA GLU A 161 -1.66 18.02 -17.16
C GLU A 161 -0.18 17.89 -16.80
N GLN A 162 0.34 18.81 -15.99
CA GLN A 162 1.73 18.79 -15.50
C GLN A 162 1.89 18.02 -14.19
N MET A 163 0.81 17.68 -13.49
CA MET A 163 0.88 16.88 -12.27
C MET A 163 1.40 15.48 -12.57
N SER A 164 2.28 14.99 -11.70
CA SER A 164 2.97 13.70 -11.94
C SER A 164 2.01 12.53 -12.06
N SER A 165 1.01 12.42 -11.20
CA SER A 165 0.01 11.34 -11.27
C SER A 165 -0.84 11.42 -12.55
N VAL A 166 -1.23 12.63 -12.98
CA VAL A 166 -1.96 12.81 -14.26
C VAL A 166 -1.10 12.41 -15.46
N ARG A 167 0.20 12.73 -15.41
CA ARG A 167 1.15 12.29 -16.45
C ARG A 167 1.33 10.77 -16.44
N THR A 168 1.35 10.16 -15.29
CA THR A 168 1.39 8.69 -15.13
C THR A 168 0.19 8.03 -15.81
N PHE A 169 -1.02 8.53 -15.58
CA PHE A 169 -2.21 8.04 -16.26
C PHE A 169 -2.20 8.30 -17.78
N ASN A 170 -1.74 9.48 -18.19
CA ASN A 170 -1.65 9.80 -19.62
C ASN A 170 -0.66 8.87 -20.34
N ALA A 171 0.51 8.58 -19.77
CA ALA A 171 1.45 7.62 -20.31
C ALA A 171 0.86 6.19 -20.33
N GLY A 172 0.07 5.82 -19.30
CA GLY A 172 -0.70 4.58 -19.30
C GLY A 172 -1.65 4.48 -20.50
N LEU A 173 -2.38 5.56 -20.80
CA LEU A 173 -3.26 5.60 -21.95
C LEU A 173 -2.51 5.54 -23.29
N GLU A 174 -1.32 6.12 -23.38
CA GLU A 174 -0.44 5.98 -24.55
C GLU A 174 -0.01 4.53 -24.74
N PHE A 175 0.44 3.86 -23.65
CA PHE A 175 0.74 2.44 -23.68
C PHE A 175 -0.45 1.61 -24.16
N LEU A 176 -1.65 1.85 -23.63
CA LEU A 176 -2.86 1.12 -24.03
C LEU A 176 -3.19 1.32 -25.51
N LYS A 177 -3.06 2.54 -26.04
CA LYS A 177 -3.27 2.84 -27.47
C LYS A 177 -2.33 2.08 -28.38
N GLU A 178 -1.06 1.96 -27.97
CA GLU A 178 -0.01 1.28 -28.74
C GLU A 178 -0.13 -0.24 -28.67
N HIS A 179 -0.68 -0.80 -27.56
CA HIS A 179 -0.66 -2.22 -27.28
C HIS A 179 -2.04 -2.91 -27.34
N LYS A 180 -3.14 -2.18 -27.60
CA LYS A 180 -4.49 -2.75 -27.60
C LYS A 180 -4.72 -3.91 -28.59
N GLU A 181 -3.95 -3.98 -29.67
CA GLU A 181 -4.01 -5.05 -30.66
C GLU A 181 -2.99 -6.17 -30.40
N LEU A 182 -2.16 -6.03 -29.35
CA LEU A 182 -1.16 -7.02 -28.95
C LEU A 182 -1.68 -7.83 -27.76
N ASP A 183 -1.16 -9.04 -27.63
CA ASP A 183 -1.42 -9.93 -26.47
C ASP A 183 -0.18 -10.08 -25.58
N ASP A 184 -0.39 -10.76 -24.47
CA ASP A 184 0.66 -11.17 -23.53
C ASP A 184 1.48 -10.00 -22.96
N TRP A 185 0.74 -9.01 -22.45
CA TRP A 185 1.32 -7.88 -21.72
C TRP A 185 0.59 -7.61 -20.40
N PHE A 186 1.36 -7.05 -19.48
CA PHE A 186 0.93 -6.51 -18.19
C PHE A 186 1.40 -5.06 -18.08
N VAL A 187 0.50 -4.14 -17.75
CA VAL A 187 0.85 -2.76 -17.43
C VAL A 187 0.38 -2.39 -16.02
N GLN A 188 1.27 -1.82 -15.24
CA GLN A 188 0.95 -1.19 -13.95
C GLN A 188 1.00 0.32 -14.10
N ILE A 189 -0.14 0.97 -13.90
CA ILE A 189 -0.29 2.43 -13.79
C ILE A 189 -0.37 2.72 -12.30
N GLU A 190 0.72 3.19 -11.73
CA GLU A 190 0.86 3.41 -10.31
C GLU A 190 0.94 4.90 -9.99
N ALA A 191 -0.14 5.44 -9.42
CA ALA A 191 -0.22 6.82 -8.99
C ALA A 191 0.11 6.96 -7.50
N PHE A 192 0.99 7.88 -7.17
CA PHE A 192 1.29 8.25 -5.79
C PHE A 192 0.10 8.91 -5.10
N ASP A 193 -0.72 9.67 -5.84
CA ASP A 193 -1.96 10.21 -5.29
C ASP A 193 -2.97 9.07 -5.01
N PRO A 194 -3.81 9.16 -3.95
CA PRO A 194 -4.05 10.32 -3.09
C PRO A 194 -3.15 10.41 -1.83
N HIS A 195 -1.91 9.94 -1.84
CA HIS A 195 -0.95 10.15 -0.76
C HIS A 195 -0.77 11.65 -0.46
N GLU A 196 -0.52 12.01 0.78
CA GLU A 196 -0.21 13.39 1.12
C GLU A 196 1.17 13.83 0.52
N PRO A 197 1.37 15.09 0.19
CA PRO A 197 0.50 16.25 0.42
C PRO A 197 -0.70 16.31 -0.53
N PHE A 198 -1.89 16.60 -0.01
CA PHE A 198 -3.16 16.64 -0.74
C PHE A 198 -3.24 17.88 -1.65
N TYR A 199 -2.38 17.94 -2.64
CA TYR A 199 -2.28 19.06 -3.57
C TYR A 199 -3.02 18.77 -4.87
N VAL A 200 -4.03 19.58 -5.17
CA VAL A 200 -4.85 19.40 -6.36
C VAL A 200 -5.18 20.74 -7.05
N PRO A 201 -5.49 20.71 -8.36
CA PRO A 201 -6.00 21.88 -9.08
C PRO A 201 -7.29 22.44 -8.45
N ARG A 202 -7.45 23.77 -8.53
CA ARG A 202 -8.58 24.51 -7.95
C ARG A 202 -9.96 23.95 -8.31
N LYS A 203 -10.14 23.35 -9.50
CA LYS A 203 -11.44 22.80 -9.91
C LYS A 203 -11.95 21.73 -8.95
N PHE A 204 -11.07 20.85 -8.42
CA PHE A 204 -11.43 19.80 -7.46
C PHE A 204 -11.69 20.38 -6.07
N ARG A 205 -10.91 21.37 -5.65
CA ARG A 205 -11.10 22.07 -4.38
C ARG A 205 -12.48 22.74 -4.30
N LYS A 206 -12.96 23.30 -5.42
CA LYS A 206 -14.29 23.94 -5.51
C LYS A 206 -15.45 22.97 -5.25
N ILE A 207 -15.31 21.67 -5.59
CA ILE A 207 -16.33 20.66 -5.31
C ILE A 207 -16.69 20.63 -3.82
N TYR A 208 -15.68 20.82 -2.97
CA TYR A 208 -15.81 20.73 -1.50
C TYR A 208 -15.87 22.09 -0.80
N GLY A 209 -15.96 23.18 -1.54
CA GLY A 209 -15.99 24.53 -0.98
C GLY A 209 -14.70 24.93 -0.27
N LEU A 210 -13.57 24.34 -0.63
CA LEU A 210 -12.27 24.67 -0.05
C LEU A 210 -11.77 26.06 -0.45
N PRO A 211 -10.97 26.73 0.42
CA PRO A 211 -10.30 27.99 0.11
C PRO A 211 -9.41 27.90 -1.13
N GLU A 212 -9.00 29.03 -1.69
CA GLU A 212 -8.09 29.04 -2.85
C GLU A 212 -6.70 28.48 -2.53
N GLU A 213 -6.17 28.80 -1.35
CA GLU A 213 -4.88 28.30 -0.87
C GLU A 213 -5.09 27.05 0.00
N GLU A 214 -4.13 26.14 -0.06
CA GLU A 214 -4.12 24.93 0.77
C GLU A 214 -4.00 25.36 2.25
N THR A 215 -4.77 24.67 3.10
CA THR A 215 -4.77 24.92 4.53
C THR A 215 -4.14 23.75 5.29
N LEU A 216 -4.87 22.66 5.52
CA LEU A 216 -4.38 21.47 6.18
C LEU A 216 -4.27 20.32 5.15
N PHE A 217 -3.23 20.38 4.34
CA PHE A 217 -3.06 19.50 3.17
C PHE A 217 -1.89 18.50 3.32
N TRP A 218 -1.03 18.69 4.30
CA TRP A 218 0.08 17.76 4.58
C TRP A 218 0.22 17.49 6.07
N PRO A 219 -0.71 16.75 6.67
CA PRO A 219 -0.71 16.55 8.11
C PRO A 219 0.56 15.81 8.57
N ARG A 220 1.14 16.25 9.68
CA ARG A 220 2.19 15.50 10.36
C ARG A 220 1.61 14.29 11.03
N TYR A 221 2.35 13.18 11.02
CA TYR A 221 1.90 11.95 11.66
C TYR A 221 1.97 12.06 13.18
N GLY A 222 0.96 11.53 13.85
CA GLY A 222 0.88 11.49 15.30
C GLY A 222 -0.52 11.68 15.85
N GLY A 223 -0.62 11.72 17.18
CA GLY A 223 -1.88 11.97 17.87
C GLY A 223 -2.45 13.35 17.52
N LEU A 224 -3.78 13.41 17.39
CA LEU A 224 -4.51 14.63 17.10
C LEU A 224 -4.72 15.44 18.38
N PRO A 225 -4.14 16.66 18.51
CA PRO A 225 -4.44 17.53 19.63
C PRO A 225 -5.91 17.94 19.68
N GLU A 226 -6.47 18.01 20.87
CA GLU A 226 -7.90 18.30 21.08
C GLU A 226 -8.33 19.63 20.44
N GLU A 227 -7.49 20.65 20.50
CA GLU A 227 -7.75 21.98 19.91
C GLU A 227 -7.94 21.96 18.39
N TYR A 228 -7.46 20.92 17.67
CA TYR A 228 -7.56 20.82 16.21
C TYR A 228 -8.59 19.79 15.74
N ARG A 229 -9.38 19.19 16.62
CA ARG A 229 -10.41 18.21 16.22
C ARG A 229 -11.39 18.74 15.18
N ASN A 230 -11.78 20.01 15.32
CA ASN A 230 -12.72 20.65 14.39
C ASN A 230 -12.10 20.96 13.02
N ASP A 231 -10.78 20.96 12.91
CA ASP A 231 -10.09 21.24 11.65
C ASP A 231 -9.99 19.99 10.76
N MET A 232 -10.33 18.81 11.30
CA MET A 232 -10.27 17.55 10.55
C MET A 232 -11.21 17.50 9.36
N GLU A 233 -12.35 18.17 9.42
CA GLU A 233 -13.26 18.31 8.27
C GLU A 233 -12.54 18.95 7.08
N LEU A 234 -11.71 19.96 7.33
CA LEU A 234 -10.92 20.61 6.30
C LEU A 234 -9.89 19.67 5.70
N CYS A 235 -9.16 18.93 6.54
CA CYS A 235 -8.17 17.92 6.09
C CYS A 235 -8.82 16.83 5.23
N ARG A 236 -9.97 16.31 5.67
CA ARG A 236 -10.76 15.30 4.94
C ARG A 236 -11.24 15.81 3.58
N LYS A 237 -11.64 17.07 3.49
CA LYS A 237 -12.02 17.70 2.21
C LYS A 237 -10.83 17.89 1.26
N GLU A 238 -9.63 18.23 1.78
CA GLU A 238 -8.41 18.28 0.96
C GLU A 238 -8.09 16.90 0.36
N TYR A 239 -8.17 15.85 1.18
CA TYR A 239 -7.99 14.47 0.74
C TYR A 239 -9.06 14.04 -0.27
N ALA A 240 -10.33 14.33 -0.02
CA ALA A 240 -11.44 14.03 -0.94
C ALA A 240 -11.29 14.73 -2.30
N ALA A 241 -10.77 15.97 -2.31
CA ALA A 241 -10.49 16.70 -3.54
C ALA A 241 -9.41 15.99 -4.38
N LEU A 242 -8.40 15.42 -3.72
CA LEU A 242 -7.37 14.63 -4.38
C LEU A 242 -7.92 13.30 -4.91
N ILE A 243 -8.79 12.61 -4.16
CA ILE A 243 -9.51 11.42 -4.64
C ILE A 243 -10.33 11.74 -5.90
N SER A 244 -10.99 12.91 -5.95
CA SER A 244 -11.76 13.30 -7.15
C SER A 244 -10.87 13.51 -8.39
N MET A 245 -9.63 13.90 -8.22
CA MET A 245 -8.65 13.94 -9.32
C MET A 245 -8.19 12.53 -9.73
N CYS A 246 -7.98 11.65 -8.77
CA CYS A 246 -7.68 10.24 -9.03
C CYS A 246 -8.83 9.57 -9.80
N ASP A 247 -10.07 9.85 -9.39
CA ASP A 247 -11.28 9.36 -10.04
C ASP A 247 -11.40 9.81 -11.50
N GLU A 248 -11.14 11.10 -11.79
CA GLU A 248 -11.12 11.60 -13.18
C GLU A 248 -10.06 10.87 -14.02
N SER A 249 -8.91 10.56 -13.43
CA SER A 249 -7.82 9.85 -14.13
C SER A 249 -8.18 8.38 -14.37
N LEU A 250 -8.77 7.70 -13.38
CA LEU A 250 -9.29 6.34 -13.52
C LEU A 250 -10.36 6.28 -14.63
N GLY A 251 -11.26 7.27 -14.64
CA GLY A 251 -12.31 7.37 -15.66
C GLY A 251 -11.80 7.27 -17.09
N LYS A 252 -10.66 7.89 -17.37
CA LYS A 252 -10.04 7.82 -18.73
C LYS A 252 -9.60 6.40 -19.11
N VAL A 253 -9.14 5.60 -18.12
CA VAL A 253 -8.77 4.19 -18.37
C VAL A 253 -10.03 3.38 -18.64
N LEU A 254 -11.10 3.57 -17.84
CA LEU A 254 -12.36 2.89 -18.05
C LEU A 254 -13.01 3.25 -19.39
N ASP A 255 -13.00 4.54 -19.76
CA ASP A 255 -13.49 5.00 -21.06
C ASP A 255 -12.72 4.35 -22.21
N PHE A 256 -11.40 4.24 -22.09
CA PHE A 256 -10.58 3.56 -23.10
C PHE A 256 -10.92 2.07 -23.22
N MET A 257 -11.17 1.38 -22.10
CA MET A 257 -11.60 -0.02 -22.11
C MET A 257 -12.97 -0.21 -22.75
N ASP A 258 -13.93 0.69 -22.48
CA ASP A 258 -15.27 0.67 -23.08
C ASP A 258 -15.20 0.93 -24.59
N GLU A 259 -14.50 2.00 -25.01
CA GLU A 259 -14.39 2.41 -26.42
C GLU A 259 -13.69 1.36 -27.30
N ASN A 260 -12.84 0.53 -26.71
CA ASN A 260 -12.06 -0.50 -27.42
C ASN A 260 -12.52 -1.94 -27.12
N ASP A 261 -13.69 -2.12 -26.47
CA ASP A 261 -14.27 -3.42 -26.15
C ASP A 261 -13.30 -4.38 -25.43
N MET A 262 -12.50 -3.82 -24.50
CA MET A 262 -11.41 -4.55 -23.84
C MET A 262 -11.87 -5.46 -22.71
N TRP A 263 -13.06 -5.26 -22.18
CA TRP A 263 -13.60 -6.09 -21.08
C TRP A 263 -13.69 -7.58 -21.42
N LYS A 264 -13.80 -7.94 -22.69
CA LYS A 264 -13.93 -9.32 -23.16
C LYS A 264 -12.65 -10.17 -23.03
N ASP A 265 -11.48 -9.54 -22.97
CA ASP A 265 -10.18 -10.23 -23.09
C ASP A 265 -9.03 -9.58 -22.28
N THR A 266 -9.33 -8.58 -21.47
CA THR A 266 -8.36 -7.84 -20.67
C THR A 266 -8.79 -7.86 -19.19
N ALA A 267 -7.94 -8.35 -18.31
CA ALA A 267 -8.15 -8.25 -16.86
C ALA A 267 -7.84 -6.83 -16.37
N LEU A 268 -8.62 -6.36 -15.39
CA LEU A 268 -8.37 -5.10 -14.69
C LEU A 268 -8.28 -5.36 -13.18
N ILE A 269 -7.23 -4.82 -12.56
CA ILE A 269 -7.06 -4.77 -11.11
C ILE A 269 -7.01 -3.31 -10.70
N VAL A 270 -7.86 -2.90 -9.75
CA VAL A 270 -7.77 -1.57 -9.13
C VAL A 270 -7.58 -1.75 -7.63
N ASN A 271 -6.46 -1.26 -7.11
CA ASN A 271 -6.04 -1.50 -5.72
C ASN A 271 -5.27 -0.34 -5.11
N THR A 272 -4.92 -0.50 -3.86
CA THR A 272 -4.02 0.39 -3.10
C THR A 272 -3.11 -0.45 -2.20
N ASP A 273 -2.09 0.16 -1.64
CA ASP A 273 -1.13 -0.45 -0.71
C ASP A 273 -1.59 -0.42 0.76
N HIS A 274 -2.17 0.68 1.19
CA HIS A 274 -2.76 0.93 2.51
C HIS A 274 -3.65 2.17 2.48
N GLY A 275 -4.36 2.40 3.58
CA GLY A 275 -5.13 3.63 3.78
C GLY A 275 -4.41 4.68 4.63
N PHE A 276 -5.20 5.56 5.28
CA PHE A 276 -4.71 6.70 6.04
C PHE A 276 -5.71 7.12 7.12
N LEU A 277 -5.24 7.50 8.29
CA LEU A 277 -6.07 8.10 9.35
C LEU A 277 -6.12 9.62 9.19
N LEU A 278 -7.33 10.16 9.13
CA LEU A 278 -7.63 11.58 8.97
C LEU A 278 -8.39 12.12 10.19
N GLY A 279 -7.91 11.74 11.39
CA GLY A 279 -8.48 12.10 12.68
C GLY A 279 -9.32 11.01 13.33
N GLU A 280 -9.54 9.88 12.66
CA GLU A 280 -10.12 8.68 13.27
C GLU A 280 -9.20 8.22 14.41
N HIS A 281 -9.78 7.64 15.46
CA HIS A 281 -9.04 7.21 16.67
C HIS A 281 -8.12 8.29 17.27
N GLU A 282 -8.41 9.57 17.02
CA GLU A 282 -7.60 10.72 17.45
C GLU A 282 -6.17 10.70 16.89
N TYR A 283 -5.98 10.19 15.66
CA TYR A 283 -4.68 10.05 15.02
C TYR A 283 -4.68 10.60 13.58
N LEU A 284 -3.48 11.01 13.15
CA LEU A 284 -3.17 11.44 11.78
C LEU A 284 -2.04 10.57 11.23
N GLY A 285 -2.19 10.06 10.00
CA GLY A 285 -1.14 9.32 9.34
C GLY A 285 -1.29 7.81 9.40
N LYS A 286 -0.18 7.08 9.30
CA LYS A 286 -0.16 5.63 9.06
C LYS A 286 0.94 4.84 9.80
N ASN A 287 1.90 5.50 10.46
CA ASN A 287 3.12 4.83 10.93
C ASN A 287 3.16 4.51 12.43
N PHE A 288 2.32 5.11 13.24
CA PHE A 288 2.44 5.05 14.71
C PHE A 288 1.23 4.41 15.42
N PRO A 289 0.00 4.58 14.93
CA PRO A 289 -1.17 4.03 15.61
C PRO A 289 -1.25 2.52 15.45
N PRO A 290 -2.17 1.84 16.16
CA PRO A 290 -2.60 0.50 15.82
C PRO A 290 -3.03 0.40 14.35
N CYS A 291 -2.98 -0.81 13.80
CA CYS A 291 -3.33 -1.06 12.40
C CYS A 291 -4.86 -1.10 12.22
N TYR A 292 -5.51 0.05 12.47
CA TYR A 292 -6.96 0.21 12.38
C TYR A 292 -7.52 -0.05 10.97
N ASP A 293 -8.82 -0.33 10.89
CA ASP A 293 -9.55 -0.65 9.66
C ASP A 293 -9.25 0.33 8.52
N GLU A 294 -9.17 1.63 8.82
CA GLU A 294 -8.86 2.67 7.83
C GLU A 294 -7.50 2.49 7.16
N LEU A 295 -6.55 1.84 7.83
CA LEU A 295 -5.20 1.61 7.31
C LEU A 295 -5.07 0.30 6.53
N VAL A 296 -5.78 -0.75 6.96
CA VAL A 296 -5.51 -2.12 6.54
C VAL A 296 -6.62 -2.77 5.75
N HIS A 297 -7.85 -2.30 5.85
CA HIS A 297 -8.98 -2.80 5.08
C HIS A 297 -9.12 -1.99 3.79
N LEU A 298 -8.70 -2.60 2.68
CA LEU A 298 -8.42 -1.89 1.44
C LEU A 298 -9.54 -2.03 0.40
N PRO A 299 -9.74 -1.01 -0.44
CA PRO A 299 -10.52 -1.19 -1.65
C PRO A 299 -9.77 -2.09 -2.63
N PHE A 300 -10.49 -3.08 -3.17
CA PHE A 300 -9.97 -3.96 -4.20
C PHE A 300 -11.06 -4.33 -5.19
N PHE A 301 -10.77 -4.11 -6.47
CA PHE A 301 -11.66 -4.42 -7.57
C PHE A 301 -10.92 -5.28 -8.60
N LEU A 302 -11.57 -6.33 -9.04
CA LEU A 302 -10.99 -7.29 -9.97
C LEU A 302 -11.98 -7.59 -11.11
N HIS A 303 -11.52 -7.41 -12.34
CA HIS A 303 -12.17 -7.94 -13.52
C HIS A 303 -11.33 -9.05 -14.13
N ILE A 304 -11.91 -10.20 -14.34
CA ILE A 304 -11.34 -11.30 -15.11
C ILE A 304 -12.42 -11.77 -16.08
N PRO A 305 -12.20 -11.70 -17.41
CA PRO A 305 -13.18 -12.11 -18.40
C PRO A 305 -13.71 -13.53 -18.15
N GLY A 306 -15.04 -13.66 -18.08
CA GLY A 306 -15.72 -14.94 -17.84
C GLY A 306 -15.68 -15.45 -16.40
N LEU A 307 -15.11 -14.71 -15.43
CA LEU A 307 -14.98 -15.16 -14.04
C LEU A 307 -15.37 -14.10 -13.02
N ALA A 308 -14.84 -12.90 -13.12
CA ALA A 308 -15.07 -11.79 -12.19
C ALA A 308 -15.51 -10.56 -13.00
N GLU A 309 -16.81 -10.41 -13.23
CA GLU A 309 -17.41 -9.42 -14.14
C GLU A 309 -18.49 -8.56 -13.45
N GLY A 310 -18.37 -8.34 -12.15
CA GLY A 310 -19.29 -7.55 -11.35
C GLY A 310 -19.67 -8.24 -10.03
N GLY A 311 -20.52 -7.55 -9.26
CA GLY A 311 -20.98 -8.06 -7.97
C GLY A 311 -19.98 -7.88 -6.83
N GLU A 312 -20.27 -8.51 -5.71
CA GLU A 312 -19.46 -8.46 -4.50
C GLU A 312 -18.92 -9.85 -4.13
N CYS A 313 -17.72 -9.87 -3.59
CA CYS A 313 -17.05 -11.05 -3.08
C CYS A 313 -16.60 -10.80 -1.63
N ASP A 314 -17.03 -11.65 -0.71
CA ASP A 314 -16.69 -11.61 0.72
C ASP A 314 -15.53 -12.53 1.10
N THR A 315 -14.87 -13.12 0.11
CA THR A 315 -13.69 -13.96 0.34
C THR A 315 -12.55 -13.15 0.96
N LEU A 316 -12.01 -13.66 2.06
CA LEU A 316 -10.89 -13.04 2.75
C LEU A 316 -9.62 -13.15 1.90
N CYS A 317 -9.08 -12.01 1.49
CA CYS A 317 -7.89 -11.85 0.66
C CYS A 317 -6.95 -10.79 1.23
N SER A 318 -5.72 -10.77 0.75
CA SER A 318 -4.69 -9.83 1.20
C SER A 318 -3.75 -9.48 0.05
N THR A 319 -2.97 -8.41 0.23
CA THR A 319 -1.99 -7.93 -0.78
C THR A 319 -1.00 -9.00 -1.22
N VAL A 320 -0.63 -9.97 -0.37
CA VAL A 320 0.24 -11.09 -0.74
C VAL A 320 -0.39 -12.03 -1.80
N ASP A 321 -1.71 -11.97 -1.99
CA ASP A 321 -2.43 -12.80 -2.96
C ASP A 321 -2.33 -12.26 -4.39
N ILE A 322 -1.91 -11.01 -4.57
CA ILE A 322 -1.79 -10.40 -5.90
C ILE A 322 -0.70 -11.08 -6.72
N ALA A 323 0.49 -11.31 -6.16
CA ALA A 323 1.60 -11.93 -6.89
C ALA A 323 1.25 -13.31 -7.49
N PRO A 324 0.73 -14.29 -6.72
CA PRO A 324 0.31 -15.57 -7.30
C PRO A 324 -0.87 -15.43 -8.27
N THR A 325 -1.79 -14.47 -8.04
CA THR A 325 -2.90 -14.20 -8.95
C THR A 325 -2.40 -13.71 -10.31
N LEU A 326 -1.41 -12.81 -10.33
CA LEU A 326 -0.81 -12.33 -11.58
C LEU A 326 -0.20 -13.49 -12.39
N LEU A 327 0.54 -14.38 -11.76
CA LEU A 327 1.11 -15.55 -12.46
C LEU A 327 0.01 -16.49 -12.99
N ASP A 328 -1.01 -16.75 -12.19
CA ASP A 328 -2.13 -17.63 -12.59
C ASP A 328 -2.98 -17.04 -13.72
N LEU A 329 -3.13 -15.71 -13.81
CA LEU A 329 -3.80 -15.05 -14.93
C LEU A 329 -3.17 -15.42 -16.29
N TYR A 330 -1.85 -15.58 -16.32
CA TYR A 330 -1.10 -15.94 -17.53
C TYR A 330 -0.76 -17.42 -17.64
N GLY A 331 -1.25 -18.25 -16.70
CA GLY A 331 -0.94 -19.68 -16.68
C GLY A 331 0.52 -19.99 -16.37
N CYS A 332 1.24 -19.06 -15.73
CA CYS A 332 2.60 -19.27 -15.27
C CYS A 332 2.63 -20.15 -14.01
N ASP A 333 3.75 -20.84 -13.80
CA ASP A 333 3.93 -21.67 -12.60
C ASP A 333 4.09 -20.79 -11.34
N VAL A 334 3.06 -20.80 -10.49
CA VAL A 334 3.03 -20.05 -9.22
C VAL A 334 4.15 -20.49 -8.27
N SER A 335 4.60 -21.76 -8.35
CA SER A 335 5.69 -22.26 -7.50
C SER A 335 7.04 -21.57 -7.75
N ALA A 336 7.19 -20.87 -8.87
CA ALA A 336 8.37 -20.06 -9.18
C ALA A 336 8.59 -18.89 -8.20
N LEU A 337 7.54 -18.43 -7.50
CA LEU A 337 7.66 -17.42 -6.43
C LEU A 337 8.36 -17.97 -5.19
N LYS A 338 8.35 -19.27 -4.97
CA LYS A 338 8.93 -19.97 -3.81
C LYS A 338 8.42 -19.49 -2.46
N GLU A 339 8.08 -20.41 -1.56
CA GLU A 339 7.78 -20.11 -0.16
C GLU A 339 6.81 -18.93 0.05
N ILE A 340 5.73 -18.82 -0.75
CA ILE A 340 4.74 -17.74 -0.68
C ILE A 340 3.77 -17.90 0.48
N ASP A 341 3.18 -16.79 0.94
CA ASP A 341 2.07 -16.74 1.89
C ASP A 341 0.73 -16.48 1.17
N GLY A 342 0.80 -15.96 -0.05
CA GLY A 342 -0.34 -15.66 -0.90
C GLY A 342 -0.96 -16.89 -1.55
N ARG A 343 -2.24 -16.75 -1.97
CA ARG A 343 -2.99 -17.69 -2.81
C ARG A 343 -3.52 -16.97 -4.04
N SER A 344 -3.66 -17.69 -5.16
CA SER A 344 -4.28 -17.09 -6.34
C SER A 344 -5.77 -16.80 -6.08
N ILE A 345 -6.16 -15.53 -6.14
CA ILE A 345 -7.57 -15.12 -6.07
C ILE A 345 -8.36 -15.78 -7.21
N LYS A 346 -7.77 -15.86 -8.42
CA LYS A 346 -8.39 -16.55 -9.56
C LYS A 346 -8.67 -18.02 -9.25
N ALA A 347 -7.69 -18.75 -8.71
CA ALA A 347 -7.87 -20.15 -8.34
C ALA A 347 -8.94 -20.35 -7.26
N VAL A 348 -9.05 -19.42 -6.30
CA VAL A 348 -10.08 -19.43 -5.27
C VAL A 348 -11.46 -19.21 -5.90
N LEU A 349 -11.63 -18.19 -6.77
CA LEU A 349 -12.89 -17.92 -7.47
C LEU A 349 -13.32 -19.07 -8.39
N GLU A 350 -12.39 -19.77 -8.99
CA GLU A 350 -12.65 -20.99 -9.79
C GLU A 350 -12.95 -22.23 -8.94
N GLY A 351 -12.84 -22.14 -7.61
CA GLY A 351 -13.01 -23.28 -6.69
C GLY A 351 -11.88 -24.32 -6.73
N LYS A 352 -10.75 -23.98 -7.32
CA LYS A 352 -9.55 -24.84 -7.41
C LYS A 352 -8.71 -24.77 -6.13
N GLU A 353 -8.81 -23.69 -5.40
CA GLU A 353 -8.12 -23.47 -4.14
C GLU A 353 -9.13 -23.00 -3.07
N LYS A 354 -8.86 -23.33 -1.80
CA LYS A 354 -9.71 -22.87 -0.68
C LYS A 354 -9.38 -21.43 -0.33
N PRO A 355 -10.39 -20.62 0.06
CA PRO A 355 -10.16 -19.32 0.67
C PRO A 355 -9.24 -19.41 1.89
N LYS A 356 -8.60 -18.30 2.23
CA LYS A 356 -7.90 -18.16 3.51
C LYS A 356 -8.88 -18.15 4.66
N ASP A 357 -8.50 -18.76 5.77
CA ASP A 357 -9.24 -18.68 7.04
C ASP A 357 -8.71 -17.54 7.94
N HIS A 358 -7.57 -16.99 7.60
CA HIS A 358 -7.01 -15.81 8.26
C HIS A 358 -5.99 -15.08 7.36
N VAL A 359 -5.70 -13.84 7.74
CA VAL A 359 -4.63 -13.01 7.17
C VAL A 359 -3.75 -12.46 8.28
N LEU A 360 -2.46 -12.22 7.97
CA LEU A 360 -1.54 -11.46 8.80
C LEU A 360 -1.32 -10.09 8.18
N PHE A 361 -1.11 -9.09 9.03
CA PHE A 361 -0.68 -7.77 8.61
C PHE A 361 0.07 -7.06 9.72
N GLY A 362 0.80 -6.03 9.35
CA GLY A 362 1.55 -5.26 10.32
C GLY A 362 2.67 -4.43 9.72
N MET A 363 3.38 -3.76 10.60
CA MET A 363 4.55 -2.98 10.29
C MET A 363 5.76 -3.52 11.04
N HIS A 364 6.89 -3.64 10.37
CA HIS A 364 8.11 -4.19 10.95
C HIS A 364 8.47 -3.54 12.29
N GLY A 365 8.57 -4.36 13.33
CA GLY A 365 8.88 -3.91 14.68
C GLY A 365 7.75 -3.14 15.39
N SER A 366 6.54 -3.10 14.84
CA SER A 366 5.34 -2.53 15.45
C SER A 366 4.34 -3.62 15.83
N PHE A 367 3.04 -3.37 15.65
CA PHE A 367 2.02 -4.40 15.84
C PHE A 367 2.19 -5.54 14.84
N THR A 368 1.91 -6.75 15.32
CA THR A 368 1.72 -7.91 14.47
C THR A 368 0.29 -8.35 14.63
N CYS A 369 -0.45 -8.35 13.54
CA CYS A 369 -1.90 -8.46 13.54
C CYS A 369 -2.37 -9.73 12.84
N TRP A 370 -3.50 -10.26 13.30
CA TRP A 370 -4.21 -11.41 12.75
C TRP A 370 -5.69 -11.07 12.59
N SER A 371 -6.29 -11.52 11.50
CA SER A 371 -7.73 -11.39 11.30
C SER A 371 -8.32 -12.59 10.55
N ASP A 372 -9.53 -13.02 10.94
CA ASP A 372 -10.36 -14.00 10.21
C ASP A 372 -11.50 -13.33 9.41
N GLY A 373 -11.43 -12.01 9.23
CA GLY A 373 -12.46 -11.21 8.57
C GLY A 373 -13.55 -10.71 9.53
N ARG A 374 -13.71 -11.34 10.69
CA ARG A 374 -14.61 -10.88 11.76
C ARG A 374 -13.85 -10.28 12.93
N TYR A 375 -12.91 -11.02 13.47
CA TYR A 375 -12.08 -10.55 14.58
C TYR A 375 -10.76 -10.00 14.05
N VAL A 376 -10.35 -8.87 14.59
CA VAL A 376 -9.03 -8.28 14.37
C VAL A 376 -8.28 -8.27 15.69
N TYR A 377 -7.16 -8.97 15.74
CA TYR A 377 -6.27 -9.00 16.89
C TYR A 377 -4.92 -8.38 16.56
N MET A 378 -4.57 -7.32 17.24
CA MET A 378 -3.31 -6.60 17.05
C MET A 378 -2.45 -6.78 18.30
N LYS A 379 -1.41 -7.56 18.18
CA LYS A 379 -0.47 -7.85 19.26
C LYS A 379 0.62 -6.81 19.34
N ALA A 380 0.70 -6.12 20.46
CA ALA A 380 1.75 -5.16 20.76
C ALA A 380 3.02 -5.84 21.27
N GLN A 381 4.17 -5.20 21.08
CA GLN A 381 5.40 -5.60 21.78
C GLN A 381 5.26 -5.38 23.30
N THR A 382 5.94 -6.22 24.08
CA THR A 382 5.79 -6.24 25.56
C THR A 382 6.42 -5.04 26.26
N SER A 383 7.41 -4.38 25.66
CA SER A 383 8.04 -3.15 26.18
C SER A 383 8.74 -2.34 25.06
N GLU A 384 9.09 -1.09 25.34
CA GLU A 384 9.85 -0.23 24.41
C GLU A 384 11.29 -0.74 24.14
N ASP A 385 11.86 -1.50 25.07
CA ASP A 385 13.25 -2.00 25.00
C ASP A 385 13.39 -3.30 24.19
N GLN A 386 12.31 -3.82 23.61
CA GLN A 386 12.35 -5.03 22.80
C GLN A 386 13.23 -4.82 21.57
N LYS A 387 14.08 -5.80 21.31
CA LYS A 387 15.00 -5.77 20.18
C LYS A 387 14.28 -6.16 18.91
N VAL A 388 14.49 -5.37 17.86
CA VAL A 388 14.03 -5.63 16.50
C VAL A 388 15.26 -5.83 15.62
N TYR A 389 15.18 -6.77 14.69
CA TYR A 389 16.26 -7.07 13.76
C TYR A 389 15.76 -7.05 12.33
N GLU A 390 16.62 -6.63 11.42
CA GLU A 390 16.41 -6.72 9.99
C GLU A 390 17.29 -7.83 9.39
N TYR A 391 16.71 -8.55 8.44
CA TYR A 391 17.35 -9.66 7.73
C TYR A 391 17.52 -9.30 6.26
N THR A 392 18.76 -9.12 5.79
CA THR A 392 19.03 -8.55 4.47
C THR A 392 20.38 -8.97 3.89
N MET A 393 20.49 -8.99 2.57
CA MET A 393 21.77 -9.02 1.87
C MET A 393 22.19 -7.64 1.35
N MET A 394 21.31 -6.64 1.48
CA MET A 394 21.51 -5.30 0.95
C MET A 394 21.86 -4.32 2.09
N PRO A 395 23.04 -3.69 2.11
CA PRO A 395 23.46 -2.79 3.19
C PRO A 395 22.79 -1.40 3.09
N THR A 396 21.52 -1.37 2.70
CA THR A 396 20.76 -0.15 2.47
C THR A 396 19.30 -0.29 2.90
N ASN A 397 18.71 0.80 3.37
CA ASN A 397 17.26 1.01 3.40
C ASN A 397 16.80 1.66 2.09
N ILE A 398 15.53 1.99 1.96
CA ILE A 398 15.05 2.79 0.81
C ILE A 398 15.78 4.13 0.77
N ARG A 399 15.89 4.82 1.92
CA ARG A 399 16.55 6.14 2.03
C ARG A 399 17.90 6.02 2.73
N GLY A 400 18.93 5.62 1.99
CA GLY A 400 20.31 5.62 2.46
C GLY A 400 20.81 4.27 2.98
N PHE A 401 22.10 4.25 3.27
CA PHE A 401 22.81 3.07 3.74
C PHE A 401 22.62 2.86 5.25
N PHE A 402 22.86 1.65 5.71
CA PHE A 402 22.99 1.37 7.14
C PHE A 402 24.18 2.11 7.73
N ALA A 403 24.06 2.54 8.97
CA ALA A 403 25.14 3.15 9.70
C ALA A 403 26.25 2.12 10.00
N GLU A 404 27.51 2.57 10.07
CA GLU A 404 28.66 1.70 10.34
C GLU A 404 28.51 0.89 11.63
N ASP A 405 27.94 1.49 12.68
CA ASP A 405 27.73 0.83 13.98
C ASP A 405 26.68 -0.30 13.90
N GLN A 406 25.68 -0.20 13.00
CA GLN A 406 24.76 -1.28 12.70
C GLN A 406 25.46 -2.40 11.93
N LEU A 407 26.21 -2.05 10.87
CA LEU A 407 26.96 -3.01 10.06
C LEU A 407 28.00 -3.79 10.89
N ARG A 408 28.68 -3.13 11.84
CA ARG A 408 29.64 -3.80 12.76
C ARG A 408 28.98 -4.84 13.69
N LYS A 409 27.68 -4.76 13.89
CA LYS A 409 26.89 -5.69 14.72
C LYS A 409 26.17 -6.75 13.90
N ALA A 410 26.38 -6.76 12.57
CA ALA A 410 25.76 -7.72 11.70
C ALA A 410 26.30 -9.13 11.96
N GLU A 411 25.38 -10.09 12.02
CA GLU A 411 25.67 -11.52 12.13
C GLU A 411 25.17 -12.21 10.87
N ILE A 412 25.86 -13.23 10.40
CA ILE A 412 25.39 -14.04 9.28
C ILE A 412 24.53 -15.18 9.82
N VAL A 413 23.28 -15.21 9.41
CA VAL A 413 22.29 -16.19 9.83
C VAL A 413 21.53 -16.76 8.62
N ASN A 414 20.90 -17.91 8.81
CA ASN A 414 19.97 -18.46 7.81
C ASN A 414 18.54 -18.38 8.36
N PRO A 415 17.71 -17.45 7.91
CA PRO A 415 16.32 -17.31 8.36
C PRO A 415 15.36 -18.28 7.63
N GLY A 416 15.87 -19.33 7.01
CA GLY A 416 15.08 -20.40 6.41
C GLY A 416 14.22 -19.93 5.25
N ARG A 417 12.91 -20.10 5.39
CA ARG A 417 11.87 -19.82 4.39
C ARG A 417 11.95 -18.38 3.83
N TYR A 418 12.15 -17.37 4.67
CA TYR A 418 12.20 -15.97 4.25
C TYR A 418 13.22 -15.71 3.13
N SER A 419 14.44 -16.23 3.28
CA SER A 419 15.54 -16.03 2.32
C SER A 419 15.73 -17.20 1.34
N ASN A 420 14.75 -18.10 1.21
CA ASN A 420 14.89 -19.33 0.43
C ASN A 420 16.13 -20.17 0.84
N GLY A 421 16.49 -20.15 2.12
CA GLY A 421 17.64 -20.85 2.68
C GLY A 421 19.00 -20.17 2.43
N ILE A 422 19.02 -18.97 1.85
CA ILE A 422 20.26 -18.21 1.61
C ILE A 422 20.67 -17.50 2.90
N PRO A 423 21.95 -17.60 3.34
CA PRO A 423 22.45 -16.83 4.48
C PRO A 423 22.40 -15.33 4.24
N VAL A 424 21.95 -14.58 5.26
CA VAL A 424 21.79 -13.12 5.21
C VAL A 424 22.42 -12.46 6.44
N MET A 425 22.62 -11.17 6.39
CA MET A 425 22.97 -10.36 7.56
C MET A 425 21.72 -10.19 8.43
N LYS A 426 21.84 -10.48 9.72
CA LYS A 426 20.92 -10.09 10.77
C LYS A 426 21.48 -8.88 11.49
N MET A 427 20.76 -7.78 11.50
CA MET A 427 21.22 -6.51 12.06
C MET A 427 20.21 -5.90 13.02
N PRO A 428 20.69 -5.24 14.11
CA PRO A 428 19.79 -4.45 14.94
C PRO A 428 19.07 -3.39 14.12
N SER A 429 17.74 -3.35 14.22
CA SER A 429 16.90 -2.33 13.62
C SER A 429 16.48 -1.28 14.64
N LYS A 430 16.12 -0.10 14.15
CA LYS A 430 15.41 0.90 14.94
C LYS A 430 13.93 0.73 14.69
N THR A 431 13.18 0.48 15.74
CA THR A 431 11.72 0.51 15.65
C THR A 431 11.22 1.96 15.70
N PHE A 432 10.24 2.28 14.87
CA PHE A 432 9.43 3.49 15.05
C PHE A 432 8.28 3.25 16.03
N SER A 433 8.19 2.03 16.55
CA SER A 433 7.01 1.55 17.24
C SER A 433 6.88 2.12 18.64
N ILE A 434 5.69 2.60 18.91
CA ILE A 434 5.16 2.90 20.23
C ILE A 434 4.02 1.92 20.60
N ALA A 435 3.94 0.78 19.91
CA ALA A 435 2.84 -0.19 20.03
C ALA A 435 2.57 -0.60 21.48
N CYS A 436 3.61 -0.80 22.28
CA CYS A 436 3.47 -1.15 23.71
C CYS A 436 2.74 -0.07 24.54
N ARG A 437 2.67 1.19 24.07
CA ARG A 437 1.91 2.24 24.76
C ARG A 437 0.41 2.11 24.55
N PHE A 438 -0.02 1.47 23.48
CA PHE A 438 -1.42 1.18 23.19
C PHE A 438 -1.87 -0.16 23.83
N GLY A 439 -0.93 -1.09 24.07
CA GLY A 439 -1.24 -2.45 24.45
C GLY A 439 -1.91 -3.25 23.33
N ASP A 440 -2.29 -4.48 23.65
CA ASP A 440 -3.02 -5.35 22.69
C ASP A 440 -4.39 -4.77 22.36
N GLN A 441 -4.80 -4.94 21.10
CA GLN A 441 -6.11 -4.51 20.61
C GLN A 441 -6.87 -5.74 20.09
N LEU A 442 -8.17 -5.83 20.38
CA LEU A 442 -9.05 -6.87 19.85
C LEU A 442 -10.40 -6.25 19.52
N PHE A 443 -10.86 -6.43 18.29
CA PHE A 443 -12.14 -5.91 17.82
C PHE A 443 -12.98 -7.02 17.19
N ASP A 444 -14.31 -6.95 17.33
CA ASP A 444 -15.29 -7.76 16.57
C ASP A 444 -15.99 -6.85 15.55
N HIS A 445 -15.54 -6.87 14.31
CA HIS A 445 -16.05 -6.00 13.25
C HIS A 445 -17.55 -6.18 12.97
N ALA A 446 -18.13 -7.34 13.32
CA ALA A 446 -19.57 -7.53 13.19
C ALA A 446 -20.38 -6.70 14.19
N ALA A 447 -19.81 -6.39 15.37
CA ALA A 447 -20.44 -5.62 16.42
C ALA A 447 -19.90 -4.19 16.54
N ASP A 448 -18.66 -3.96 16.11
CA ASP A 448 -17.91 -2.71 16.26
C ASP A 448 -17.06 -2.44 15.00
N PRO A 449 -17.71 -2.08 13.87
CA PRO A 449 -17.00 -1.86 12.61
C PRO A 449 -16.09 -0.62 12.61
N GLU A 450 -16.24 0.27 13.59
CA GLU A 450 -15.42 1.47 13.75
C GLU A 450 -14.28 1.28 14.77
N GLU A 451 -14.09 0.05 15.30
CA GLU A 451 -13.02 -0.30 16.24
C GLU A 451 -12.90 0.65 17.45
N GLU A 452 -14.03 1.07 18.02
CA GLU A 452 -14.09 1.97 19.17
C GLU A 452 -13.95 1.23 20.51
N ASN A 453 -14.25 -0.08 20.55
CA ASN A 453 -14.38 -0.86 21.77
C ASN A 453 -13.33 -1.97 21.85
N ASN A 454 -12.12 -1.65 22.35
CA ASN A 454 -11.08 -2.65 22.52
C ASN A 454 -11.48 -3.75 23.52
N LEU A 455 -11.78 -4.94 23.02
CA LEU A 455 -12.15 -6.12 23.80
C LEU A 455 -10.96 -6.71 24.59
N ALA A 456 -9.72 -6.49 24.18
CA ALA A 456 -8.53 -7.01 24.85
C ALA A 456 -8.40 -6.50 26.30
N LEU A 457 -9.04 -5.38 26.63
CA LEU A 457 -9.08 -4.84 27.99
C LEU A 457 -9.98 -5.63 28.95
N LYS A 458 -10.87 -6.49 28.42
CA LYS A 458 -11.93 -7.17 29.18
C LYS A 458 -12.01 -8.68 28.92
N THR A 459 -11.24 -9.18 27.95
CA THR A 459 -11.30 -10.57 27.45
C THR A 459 -9.94 -11.22 27.60
N ASP A 460 -9.91 -12.49 27.99
CA ASP A 460 -8.70 -13.31 27.90
C ASP A 460 -8.35 -13.55 26.42
N CYS A 461 -7.22 -13.00 25.99
CA CYS A 461 -6.73 -13.11 24.61
C CYS A 461 -5.92 -14.39 24.35
N SER A 462 -5.91 -15.38 25.24
CA SER A 462 -5.10 -16.61 25.10
C SER A 462 -5.42 -17.37 23.81
N GLU A 463 -6.69 -17.41 23.40
CA GLU A 463 -7.11 -18.04 22.14
C GLU A 463 -6.51 -17.30 20.93
N PHE A 464 -6.59 -15.96 20.91
CA PHE A 464 -6.05 -15.14 19.83
C PHE A 464 -4.52 -15.18 19.79
N ASN A 465 -3.86 -15.22 20.94
CA ASN A 465 -2.41 -15.48 21.02
C ASN A 465 -2.05 -16.82 20.38
N GLY A 466 -2.85 -17.87 20.63
CA GLY A 466 -2.66 -19.19 20.01
C GLY A 466 -2.81 -19.14 18.48
N LYS A 467 -3.87 -18.49 17.97
CA LYS A 467 -4.12 -18.32 16.52
C LYS A 467 -2.98 -17.53 15.86
N LEU A 468 -2.59 -16.40 16.45
CA LEU A 468 -1.48 -15.59 15.95
C LEU A 468 -0.16 -16.36 15.96
N THR A 469 0.15 -17.09 17.04
CA THR A 469 1.37 -17.90 17.14
C THR A 469 1.43 -18.96 16.04
N GLN A 470 0.30 -19.61 15.74
CA GLN A 470 0.23 -20.59 14.65
C GLN A 470 0.47 -19.92 13.29
N ALA A 471 -0.22 -18.82 13.01
CA ALA A 471 -0.06 -18.08 11.75
C ALA A 471 1.38 -17.58 11.55
N LEU A 472 2.04 -17.11 12.61
CA LEU A 472 3.44 -16.71 12.60
C LEU A 472 4.39 -17.87 12.26
N ARG A 473 4.11 -19.07 12.79
CA ARG A 473 4.89 -20.28 12.44
C ARG A 473 4.73 -20.65 10.99
N GLU A 474 3.52 -20.60 10.47
CA GLU A 474 3.21 -20.87 9.06
C GLU A 474 3.91 -19.86 8.15
N ALA A 475 3.93 -18.57 8.52
CA ALA A 475 4.64 -17.53 7.79
C ALA A 475 6.17 -17.54 7.98
N GLY A 476 6.71 -18.39 8.87
CA GLY A 476 8.16 -18.49 9.10
C GLY A 476 8.74 -17.29 9.82
N ALA A 477 7.99 -16.71 10.77
CA ALA A 477 8.46 -15.60 11.61
C ALA A 477 9.73 -15.98 12.39
N PRO A 478 10.69 -15.04 12.57
CA PRO A 478 11.89 -15.29 13.34
C PRO A 478 11.59 -15.41 14.83
N GLU A 479 12.45 -16.13 15.58
CA GLU A 479 12.27 -16.37 17.02
C GLU A 479 12.12 -15.07 17.82
N GLU A 480 12.83 -14.03 17.42
CA GLU A 480 12.77 -12.72 18.09
C GLU A 480 11.38 -12.07 18.00
N GLU A 481 10.59 -12.43 17.01
CA GLU A 481 9.22 -11.92 16.88
C GLU A 481 8.34 -12.47 18.01
N TYR A 482 8.47 -13.76 18.33
CA TYR A 482 7.74 -14.38 19.46
C TYR A 482 8.17 -13.79 20.80
N ILE A 483 9.48 -13.59 20.99
CA ILE A 483 10.03 -12.99 22.22
C ILE A 483 9.51 -11.55 22.37
N ARG A 484 9.56 -10.76 21.29
CA ARG A 484 9.13 -9.37 21.28
C ARG A 484 7.65 -9.22 21.66
N LEU A 485 6.83 -10.12 21.15
CA LEU A 485 5.38 -10.13 21.37
C LEU A 485 4.95 -10.85 22.65
N GLY A 486 5.87 -11.52 23.37
CA GLY A 486 5.52 -12.31 24.55
C GLY A 486 4.68 -13.55 24.23
N LEU A 487 4.94 -14.18 23.08
CA LEU A 487 4.27 -15.39 22.59
C LEU A 487 5.15 -16.65 22.72
N GLY A 488 6.37 -16.51 23.24
CA GLY A 488 7.35 -17.59 23.42
C GLY A 488 7.15 -18.40 24.69
#